data_7ef5abe96534f18c98e050cb8b16ade3
#
_entry.id   7ef5abe96534f18c98e050cb8b16ade3
#
_cell.length_a   1.000
_cell.length_b   1.000
_cell.length_c   1.000
_cell.angle_alpha   90.00
_cell.angle_beta   90.00
_cell.angle_gamma   90.00
#
_symmetry.space_group_name_H-M   'P 1'
#
loop_
_entity.id
_entity.type
_entity.pdbx_description
1 polymer ?
#
loop_
_entity_poly.entity_id
_entity_poly.type
_entity_poly.pdbx_seq_one_letter_code
_entity_poly.pdbx_strand_id
1 'polypeptide(L)'
;MDVFALLAEPVRHRIIEILATGEHTSGQLADVLHHEFGVGWPAVSRHLRAMRSSGFVVSRPQDRSRFYRLAPDALDRLDARVERLHELWDARYGWPYRADPLSPGTLTIGRRPNRGRGARGRSTRPIVFEITEDNDPWQWVGD
;
A
#
# COMPACT_ATOMS: atom_id res chain seq x y z
N MET A 1 -5.35 12.86 -6.28
CA MET A 1 -5.52 11.39 -6.52
C MET A 1 -5.05 10.66 -5.27
N ASP A 2 -5.85 9.74 -4.82
CA ASP A 2 -5.49 8.90 -3.68
C ASP A 2 -4.35 7.94 -4.00
N VAL A 3 -3.53 7.61 -3.00
CA VAL A 3 -2.35 6.73 -3.18
C VAL A 3 -2.75 5.37 -3.76
N PHE A 4 -3.84 4.79 -3.26
CA PHE A 4 -4.30 3.50 -3.78
C PHE A 4 -4.81 3.59 -5.21
N ALA A 5 -5.52 4.65 -5.54
CA ALA A 5 -5.97 4.90 -6.92
C ALA A 5 -4.79 5.09 -7.87
N LEU A 6 -3.74 5.75 -7.39
CA LEU A 6 -2.53 5.96 -8.15
C LEU A 6 -1.82 4.62 -8.45
N LEU A 7 -1.74 3.74 -7.47
CA LEU A 7 -1.11 2.42 -7.60
C LEU A 7 -1.97 1.40 -8.34
N ALA A 8 -3.28 1.61 -8.42
CA ALA A 8 -4.19 0.64 -9.01
C ALA A 8 -4.06 0.51 -10.53
N GLU A 9 -3.54 1.54 -11.20
CA GLU A 9 -3.37 1.51 -12.64
C GLU A 9 -2.00 0.88 -12.98
N PRO A 10 -1.96 -0.15 -13.83
CA PRO A 10 -0.74 -0.94 -14.05
C PRO A 10 0.46 -0.14 -14.54
N VAL A 11 0.24 0.81 -15.44
CA VAL A 11 1.33 1.64 -15.99
C VAL A 11 1.93 2.54 -14.90
N ARG A 12 1.09 3.16 -14.08
CA ARG A 12 1.56 3.98 -12.97
C ARG A 12 2.29 3.16 -11.91
N HIS A 13 1.77 1.98 -11.60
CA HIS A 13 2.44 1.06 -10.68
C HIS A 13 3.85 0.71 -11.19
N ARG A 14 3.96 0.40 -12.47
CA ARG A 14 5.25 0.07 -13.07
C ARG A 14 6.23 1.26 -13.03
N ILE A 15 5.72 2.46 -13.28
CA ILE A 15 6.53 3.70 -13.14
C ILE A 15 7.09 3.81 -11.72
N ILE A 16 6.26 3.56 -10.71
CA ILE A 16 6.70 3.61 -9.31
C ILE A 16 7.79 2.58 -9.03
N GLU A 17 7.64 1.36 -9.53
CA GLU A 17 8.67 0.32 -9.38
C GLU A 17 9.99 0.74 -10.00
N ILE A 18 9.96 1.30 -11.20
CA ILE A 18 11.17 1.77 -11.89
C ILE A 18 11.81 2.92 -11.11
N LEU A 19 11.02 3.90 -10.71
CA LEU A 19 11.52 5.07 -9.96
C LEU A 19 11.99 4.72 -8.55
N ALA A 20 11.51 3.62 -7.99
CA ALA A 20 12.01 3.11 -6.71
C ALA A 20 13.47 2.65 -6.81
N THR A 21 13.95 2.33 -8.01
CA THR A 21 15.36 1.98 -8.23
C THR A 21 16.26 3.18 -8.43
N GLY A 22 15.71 4.37 -8.60
CA GLY A 22 16.45 5.61 -8.79
C GLY A 22 15.82 6.54 -9.82
N GLU A 23 16.51 7.63 -10.12
CA GLU A 23 16.06 8.59 -11.13
C GLU A 23 16.11 8.00 -12.54
N HIS A 24 15.09 8.35 -13.33
CA HIS A 24 15.02 7.98 -14.74
C HIS A 24 14.49 9.15 -15.56
N THR A 25 14.91 9.23 -16.81
CA THR A 25 14.38 10.21 -17.74
C THR A 25 13.01 9.78 -18.24
N SER A 26 12.23 10.76 -18.73
CA SER A 26 10.96 10.47 -19.37
C SER A 26 11.14 9.52 -20.58
N GLY A 27 12.25 9.65 -21.31
CA GLY A 27 12.58 8.75 -22.42
C GLY A 27 12.77 7.32 -21.97
N GLN A 28 13.54 7.11 -20.91
CA GLN A 28 13.76 5.77 -20.36
C GLN A 28 12.47 5.13 -19.88
N LEU A 29 11.62 5.90 -19.19
CA LEU A 29 10.32 5.43 -18.76
C LEU A 29 9.43 5.06 -19.94
N ALA A 30 9.37 5.93 -20.94
CA ALA A 30 8.56 5.70 -22.13
C ALA A 30 9.01 4.43 -22.90
N ASP A 31 10.31 4.21 -23.03
CA ASP A 31 10.84 3.03 -23.71
C ASP A 31 10.43 1.74 -23.02
N VAL A 32 10.57 1.68 -21.70
CA VAL A 32 10.19 0.50 -20.93
C VAL A 32 8.69 0.26 -21.02
N LEU A 33 7.90 1.29 -20.84
CA LEU A 33 6.43 1.18 -20.83
C LEU A 33 5.88 0.85 -22.20
N HIS A 34 6.48 1.37 -23.26
CA HIS A 34 6.11 1.00 -24.63
C HIS A 34 6.39 -0.49 -24.88
N HIS A 35 7.55 -0.96 -24.46
CA HIS A 35 7.94 -2.35 -24.62
C HIS A 35 7.05 -3.31 -23.81
N GLU A 36 6.74 -2.96 -22.57
CA GLU A 36 6.00 -3.84 -21.66
C GLU A 36 4.48 -3.76 -21.85
N PHE A 37 3.94 -2.59 -22.14
CA PHE A 37 2.50 -2.33 -22.19
C PHE A 37 1.99 -1.85 -23.55
N GLY A 38 2.87 -1.55 -24.50
CA GLY A 38 2.48 -1.03 -25.78
C GLY A 38 1.92 0.41 -25.75
N VAL A 39 2.14 1.14 -24.65
CA VAL A 39 1.65 2.52 -24.52
C VAL A 39 2.57 3.50 -25.21
N GLY A 40 1.98 4.54 -25.81
CA GLY A 40 2.72 5.60 -26.49
C GLY A 40 3.08 6.75 -25.57
N TRP A 41 3.90 7.67 -26.07
CA TRP A 41 4.33 8.89 -25.38
C TRP A 41 3.19 9.70 -24.77
N PRO A 42 2.10 9.95 -25.49
CA PRO A 42 1.00 10.74 -24.92
C PRO A 42 0.41 10.13 -23.65
N ALA A 43 0.27 8.82 -23.62
CA ALA A 43 -0.23 8.10 -22.45
C ALA A 43 0.76 8.19 -21.28
N VAL A 44 2.04 7.96 -21.54
CA VAL A 44 3.10 8.09 -20.51
C VAL A 44 3.12 9.51 -19.96
N SER A 45 3.07 10.51 -20.81
CA SER A 45 3.00 11.91 -20.39
C SER A 45 1.83 12.21 -19.47
N ARG A 46 0.66 11.68 -19.79
CA ARG A 46 -0.54 11.86 -18.95
C ARG A 46 -0.36 11.22 -17.58
N HIS A 47 0.18 10.01 -17.54
CA HIS A 47 0.45 9.32 -16.28
C HIS A 47 1.45 10.08 -15.42
N LEU A 48 2.56 10.52 -16.01
CA LEU A 48 3.58 11.30 -15.30
C LEU A 48 3.02 12.62 -14.77
N ARG A 49 2.19 13.29 -15.56
CA ARG A 49 1.52 14.53 -15.13
C ARG A 49 0.60 14.30 -13.94
N ALA A 50 -0.21 13.25 -13.98
CA ALA A 50 -1.09 12.89 -12.87
C ALA A 50 -0.29 12.56 -11.60
N MET A 51 0.80 11.84 -11.74
CA MET A 51 1.67 11.47 -10.61
C MET A 51 2.38 12.68 -10.02
N ARG A 52 2.81 13.63 -10.85
CA ARG A 52 3.37 14.90 -10.38
C ARG A 52 2.33 15.76 -9.67
N SER A 53 1.13 15.83 -10.24
CA SER A 53 0.04 16.60 -9.62
C SER A 53 -0.36 16.05 -8.26
N SER A 54 -0.26 14.74 -8.06
CA SER A 54 -0.51 14.10 -6.77
C SER A 54 0.61 14.30 -5.76
N GLY A 55 1.76 14.81 -6.19
CA GLY A 55 2.94 14.97 -5.35
C GLY A 55 3.69 13.66 -5.07
N PHE A 56 3.35 12.58 -5.75
CA PHE A 56 4.01 11.28 -5.55
C PHE A 56 5.33 11.18 -6.32
N VAL A 57 5.43 11.91 -7.42
CA VAL A 57 6.61 11.97 -8.28
C VAL A 57 7.03 13.43 -8.43
N VAL A 58 8.31 13.67 -8.40
CA VAL A 58 8.91 14.98 -8.69
C VAL A 58 9.76 14.88 -9.94
N SER A 59 9.93 16.01 -10.60
CA SER A 59 10.76 16.08 -11.80
C SER A 59 11.65 17.32 -11.80
N ARG A 60 12.76 17.21 -12.49
CA ARG A 60 13.67 18.32 -12.73
C ARG A 60 14.09 18.34 -14.19
N PRO A 61 14.21 19.53 -14.81
CA PRO A 61 14.81 19.62 -16.14
C PRO A 61 16.31 19.40 -16.04
N GLN A 62 16.86 18.71 -17.02
CA GLN A 62 18.30 18.63 -17.21
C GLN A 62 18.59 18.54 -18.71
N ASP A 63 19.26 19.55 -19.25
CA ASP A 63 19.51 19.69 -20.68
C ASP A 63 18.22 19.63 -21.49
N ARG A 64 18.11 18.69 -22.43
CA ARG A 64 16.90 18.47 -23.24
C ARG A 64 15.97 17.43 -22.66
N SER A 65 16.32 16.86 -21.50
CA SER A 65 15.55 15.80 -20.86
C SER A 65 14.95 16.28 -19.56
N ARG A 66 13.99 15.54 -19.07
CA ARG A 66 13.43 15.73 -17.75
C ARG A 66 13.63 14.45 -16.95
N PHE A 67 14.26 14.60 -15.80
CA PHE A 67 14.43 13.49 -14.87
C PHE A 67 13.27 13.42 -13.89
N TYR A 68 12.86 12.20 -13.58
CA TYR A 68 11.80 11.90 -12.63
C TYR A 68 12.35 11.05 -11.50
N ARG A 69 11.82 11.25 -10.32
CA ARG A 69 12.08 10.42 -9.14
C ARG A 69 10.85 10.38 -8.25
N LEU A 70 10.79 9.42 -7.35
CA LEU A 70 9.77 9.44 -6.31
C LEU A 70 9.98 10.67 -5.41
N ALA A 71 8.88 11.28 -4.98
CA ALA A 71 8.95 12.30 -3.95
C ALA A 71 9.57 11.71 -2.68
N PRO A 72 10.33 12.47 -1.90
CA PRO A 72 10.99 11.95 -0.69
C PRO A 72 10.03 11.31 0.32
N ASP A 73 8.78 11.78 0.36
CA ASP A 73 7.73 11.28 1.25
C ASP A 73 6.79 10.26 0.59
N ALA A 74 7.01 9.89 -0.67
CA ALA A 74 6.07 9.06 -1.43
C ALA A 74 5.81 7.72 -0.75
N LEU A 75 6.86 6.99 -0.40
CA LEU A 75 6.73 5.69 0.24
C LEU A 75 6.23 5.81 1.68
N ASP A 76 6.59 6.89 2.37
CA ASP A 76 6.08 7.16 3.72
C ASP A 76 4.57 7.40 3.71
N ARG A 77 4.06 8.09 2.68
CA ARG A 77 2.61 8.29 2.48
C ARG A 77 1.89 6.96 2.24
N LEU A 78 2.50 6.07 1.48
CA LEU A 78 1.97 4.72 1.29
C LEU A 78 2.00 3.91 2.58
N ASP A 79 3.13 3.95 3.30
CA ASP A 79 3.27 3.30 4.60
C ASP A 79 2.22 3.78 5.60
N ALA A 80 1.93 5.08 5.63
CA ALA A 80 0.91 5.65 6.50
C ALA A 80 -0.49 5.08 6.19
N ARG A 81 -0.82 4.88 4.92
CA ARG A 81 -2.10 4.29 4.52
C ARG A 81 -2.19 2.82 4.91
N VAL A 82 -1.12 2.07 4.74
CA VAL A 82 -1.03 0.67 5.16
C VAL A 82 -1.07 0.57 6.68
N GLU A 83 -0.37 1.47 7.38
CA GLU A 83 -0.39 1.54 8.85
C GLU A 83 -1.81 1.75 9.37
N ARG A 84 -2.57 2.64 8.74
CA ARG A 84 -3.98 2.86 9.10
C ARG A 84 -4.81 1.59 8.98
N LEU A 85 -4.60 0.81 7.94
CA LEU A 85 -5.28 -0.48 7.78
C LEU A 85 -4.88 -1.46 8.88
N HIS A 86 -3.61 -1.47 9.27
CA HIS A 86 -3.15 -2.29 10.39
C HIS A 86 -3.79 -1.89 11.72
N GLU A 87 -3.90 -0.59 11.97
CA GLU A 87 -4.58 -0.08 13.16
C GLU A 87 -6.03 -0.56 13.22
N LEU A 88 -6.75 -0.44 12.11
CA LEU A 88 -8.12 -0.91 12.01
C LEU A 88 -8.21 -2.42 12.18
N TRP A 89 -7.32 -3.15 11.57
CA TRP A 89 -7.24 -4.60 11.72
C TRP A 89 -6.97 -5.01 13.17
N ASP A 90 -6.07 -4.34 13.83
CA ASP A 90 -5.72 -4.62 15.22
C ASP A 90 -6.87 -4.26 16.18
N ALA A 91 -7.63 -3.22 15.83
CA ALA A 91 -8.79 -2.77 16.60
C ALA A 91 -10.08 -3.57 16.32
N ARG A 92 -10.09 -4.47 15.33
CA ARG A 92 -11.31 -5.18 14.89
C ARG A 92 -12.00 -5.96 15.99
N TYR A 93 -11.25 -6.39 17.01
CA TYR A 93 -11.79 -7.10 18.17
C TYR A 93 -12.39 -6.18 19.23
N GLY A 94 -12.31 -4.88 19.07
CA GLY A 94 -12.95 -3.91 19.93
C GLY A 94 -14.41 -3.62 19.59
N TRP A 95 -14.96 -4.23 18.53
CA TRP A 95 -16.34 -4.01 18.15
C TRP A 95 -17.29 -4.76 19.07
N PRO A 96 -18.44 -4.15 19.47
CA PRO A 96 -19.35 -4.76 20.44
C PRO A 96 -19.87 -6.13 20.04
N TYR A 97 -20.11 -6.35 18.76
CA TYR A 97 -20.63 -7.65 18.27
C TYR A 97 -19.64 -8.80 18.44
N ARG A 98 -18.39 -8.49 18.70
CA ARG A 98 -17.35 -9.49 18.93
C ARG A 98 -17.24 -9.94 20.37
N ALA A 99 -17.88 -9.26 21.24
CA ALA A 99 -18.24 -9.80 22.52
C ALA A 99 -19.38 -10.79 22.31
N ASP A 100 -19.25 -11.64 21.31
CA ASP A 100 -20.27 -12.59 20.97
C ASP A 100 -20.52 -13.51 22.15
N PRO A 101 -21.74 -13.53 22.66
CA PRO A 101 -22.08 -14.45 23.74
C PRO A 101 -21.93 -15.92 23.36
N LEU A 102 -21.79 -16.23 22.05
CA LEU A 102 -21.51 -17.58 21.60
C LEU A 102 -20.07 -17.99 21.86
N SER A 103 -19.21 -17.05 22.17
CA SER A 103 -17.80 -17.33 22.49
C SER A 103 -17.36 -16.72 23.81
N PRO A 104 -18.16 -16.81 24.87
CA PRO A 104 -17.75 -16.27 26.15
C PRO A 104 -16.54 -17.03 26.67
N GLY A 105 -15.43 -16.34 26.83
CA GLY A 105 -14.22 -16.92 27.35
C GLY A 105 -13.25 -17.48 26.31
N THR A 106 -13.61 -17.48 25.04
CA THR A 106 -12.70 -17.89 23.95
C THR A 106 -11.86 -16.75 23.41
N LEU A 107 -12.21 -15.53 23.77
CA LEU A 107 -11.41 -14.36 23.41
C LEU A 107 -10.29 -14.18 24.42
N THR A 108 -9.25 -14.94 24.24
CA THR A 108 -8.00 -14.62 24.93
C THR A 108 -7.29 -13.56 24.11
N ILE A 109 -7.33 -12.37 24.62
CA ILE A 109 -6.61 -11.27 23.99
C ILE A 109 -5.13 -11.45 24.31
N GLY A 110 -4.39 -11.92 23.35
CA GLY A 110 -2.95 -12.07 23.42
C GLY A 110 -2.22 -11.07 22.55
N ARG A 111 -0.92 -11.08 22.69
CA ARG A 111 -0.06 -10.16 21.94
C ARG A 111 0.13 -10.65 20.52
N ARG A 112 -0.23 -9.84 19.56
CA ARG A 112 0.06 -10.11 18.17
C ARG A 112 1.56 -10.04 17.92
N PRO A 113 2.13 -11.01 17.16
CA PRO A 113 3.53 -10.89 16.76
C PRO A 113 3.78 -9.58 16.06
N ASN A 114 4.85 -8.91 16.44
CA ASN A 114 5.24 -7.66 15.83
C ASN A 114 5.57 -7.90 14.35
N ARG A 115 4.91 -7.19 13.48
CA ARG A 115 5.23 -7.25 12.06
C ARG A 115 6.45 -6.37 11.84
N GLY A 116 7.60 -6.94 11.60
CA GLY A 116 8.83 -6.29 11.17
C GLY A 116 8.84 -4.77 11.21
N ARG A 117 8.69 -4.11 10.09
CA ARG A 117 8.62 -2.65 9.99
C ARG A 117 7.62 -1.96 10.91
N GLY A 118 6.70 -2.70 11.45
CA GLY A 118 5.66 -2.16 12.29
C GLY A 118 6.05 -1.81 13.71
N ALA A 119 7.28 -1.99 14.07
CA ALA A 119 7.76 -1.64 15.40
C ALA A 119 7.70 -0.14 15.70
N ARG A 120 7.51 0.70 14.70
CA ARG A 120 7.40 2.15 14.88
C ARG A 120 6.05 2.51 15.49
N GLY A 121 5.99 2.54 16.81
CA GLY A 121 4.86 3.12 17.55
C GLY A 121 3.53 2.38 17.45
N ARG A 122 3.49 1.18 16.93
CA ARG A 122 2.27 0.39 16.94
C ARG A 122 1.92 -0.06 18.33
N SER A 123 0.66 0.10 18.65
CA SER A 123 0.10 -0.47 19.84
C SER A 123 0.42 -1.97 19.89
N THR A 124 1.18 -2.35 20.87
CA THR A 124 1.46 -3.75 21.17
C THR A 124 0.32 -4.36 21.98
N ARG A 125 -0.90 -3.96 21.73
CA ARG A 125 -2.04 -4.56 22.41
C ARG A 125 -2.02 -6.06 22.15
N PRO A 126 -2.00 -6.87 23.16
CA PRO A 126 -2.07 -8.30 22.97
C PRO A 126 -3.47 -8.66 22.46
N ILE A 127 -3.51 -9.19 21.27
CA ILE A 127 -4.71 -9.76 20.70
C ILE A 127 -4.34 -11.17 20.29
N VAL A 128 -4.63 -12.12 21.15
CA VAL A 128 -4.62 -13.53 20.77
C VAL A 128 -6.07 -13.95 20.65
N PHE A 129 -6.41 -14.31 19.46
CA PHE A 129 -7.65 -14.98 19.18
C PHE A 129 -7.33 -16.46 19.00
N GLU A 130 -7.71 -17.27 19.94
CA GLU A 130 -7.67 -18.71 19.75
C GLU A 130 -8.90 -19.09 18.89
N ILE A 131 -8.64 -19.34 17.63
CA ILE A 131 -9.63 -19.88 16.72
C ILE A 131 -9.62 -21.39 16.96
N THR A 132 -10.66 -21.87 17.58
CA THR A 132 -10.93 -23.31 17.64
C THR A 132 -11.83 -23.69 16.48
N GLU A 133 -11.84 -24.95 16.10
CA GLU A 133 -12.70 -25.45 15.01
C GLU A 133 -14.17 -25.05 15.19
N ASP A 134 -14.63 -24.97 16.42
CA ASP A 134 -16.03 -24.66 16.75
C ASP A 134 -16.39 -23.18 16.66
N ASN A 135 -15.41 -22.27 16.71
CA ASN A 135 -15.68 -20.83 16.72
C ASN A 135 -14.96 -20.05 15.61
N ASP A 136 -14.39 -20.76 14.65
CA ASP A 136 -13.82 -20.12 13.48
C ASP A 136 -14.90 -19.46 12.65
N PRO A 137 -15.00 -18.14 12.61
CA PRO A 137 -16.03 -17.45 11.83
C PRO A 137 -15.85 -17.64 10.32
N TRP A 138 -14.75 -18.24 9.89
CA TRP A 138 -14.42 -18.40 8.48
C TRP A 138 -14.59 -19.83 7.98
N GLN A 139 -15.03 -20.76 8.82
CA GLN A 139 -15.25 -22.15 8.41
C GLN A 139 -16.18 -22.30 7.22
N TRP A 140 -17.11 -21.38 7.07
CA TRP A 140 -18.13 -21.41 6.01
C TRP A 140 -17.73 -20.61 4.77
N VAL A 141 -16.59 -19.96 4.77
CA VAL A 141 -16.12 -19.10 3.67
C VAL A 141 -15.23 -19.87 2.69
N GLY A 142 -14.82 -21.06 3.02
CA GLY A 142 -13.88 -21.85 2.25
C GLY A 142 -14.43 -22.68 1.11
N ASP A 143 -15.72 -22.70 0.92
CA ASP A 143 -16.36 -23.55 -0.11
C ASP A 143 -16.75 -22.75 -1.35
#